data_953407eb9fd45728dfb1edb666856d92
#
_entry.id   953407eb9fd45728dfb1edb666856d92
#
_cell.length_a   1.000
_cell.length_b   1.000
_cell.length_c   1.000
_cell.angle_alpha   90.00
_cell.angle_beta   90.00
_cell.angle_gamma   90.00
#
_symmetry.space_group_name_H-M   'P 1'
#
loop_
_entity.id
_entity.type
_entity.pdbx_description
1 polymer ?
#
loop_
_entity_poly.entity_id
_entity_poly.type
_entity_poly.pdbx_seq_one_letter_code
_entity_poly.pdbx_strand_id
1 'polypeptide(L)'
;CDRRQRQMCIRDSNFNLKGLITIKDIEKTIKYPLSAKDEQGRLLCGAAVGITANVLDRVDALVKAHVDVIVIDSAHGHSANIFKTLRLIKEHYPDLQVIAGNVATAEATRDLIAAGADAVKVGIGPGSICTTRVVAGIGVPQITAVMDCYAEAKKTGTPIIADGGIKYSGDMTKAIAAGANVCMMGSIFAGCDESPGDFELFQGRKYKVYRGMGSIAAMENGSKDRYFQTGAKKLVPEGVEGRVAYKGLVEDTVFQLIGGLRSGMGYCGAKDVETLKETGKFVKISAASLKESHPHDIHITKEAPNYSVDDK
;
A
#
# COMPACT_ATOMS: atom_id res chain seq x y z
N CYS A 1 -33.18 -24.81 6.88
CA CYS A 1 -32.87 -23.48 7.41
C CYS A 1 -33.76 -22.46 6.75
N ASP A 2 -34.67 -21.84 7.50
CA ASP A 2 -35.67 -20.93 6.94
C ASP A 2 -35.02 -19.66 6.38
N ARG A 3 -35.16 -19.40 5.08
CA ARG A 3 -34.60 -18.24 4.40
C ARG A 3 -35.24 -16.91 4.83
N ARG A 4 -36.33 -16.96 5.62
CA ARG A 4 -37.18 -15.80 5.94
C ARG A 4 -36.62 -14.85 7.00
N GLN A 5 -35.58 -15.22 7.73
CA GLN A 5 -34.98 -14.39 8.80
C GLN A 5 -33.56 -13.88 8.52
N ARG A 6 -33.11 -13.85 7.25
CA ARG A 6 -31.76 -13.43 6.91
C ARG A 6 -31.59 -11.92 6.73
N GLN A 7 -32.68 -11.17 6.82
CA GLN A 7 -32.70 -9.72 6.56
C GLN A 7 -33.60 -9.03 7.59
N MET A 8 -33.16 -7.88 8.05
CA MET A 8 -33.91 -7.04 8.98
C MET A 8 -33.98 -5.62 8.44
N CYS A 9 -35.19 -5.09 8.25
CA CYS A 9 -35.42 -3.72 7.83
C CYS A 9 -35.32 -2.79 9.03
N ILE A 10 -34.50 -1.75 8.93
CA ILE A 10 -34.42 -0.68 9.93
C ILE A 10 -35.35 0.44 9.45
N ARG A 11 -36.30 0.83 10.31
CA ARG A 11 -37.28 1.88 10.04
C ARG A 11 -37.21 2.97 11.11
N ASP A 12 -37.52 4.20 10.74
CA ASP A 12 -37.72 5.28 11.71
C ASP A 12 -39.12 5.21 12.36
N SER A 13 -39.38 6.14 13.29
CA SER A 13 -40.66 6.25 13.99
C SER A 13 -41.87 6.49 13.08
N ASN A 14 -41.64 6.95 11.85
CA ASN A 14 -42.65 7.16 10.83
C ASN A 14 -42.78 6.00 9.83
N PHE A 15 -42.16 4.84 10.15
CA PHE A 15 -42.12 3.66 9.29
C PHE A 15 -41.38 3.82 7.96
N ASN A 16 -40.62 4.89 7.75
CA ASN A 16 -39.76 5.02 6.58
C ASN A 16 -38.57 4.07 6.67
N LEU A 17 -38.24 3.39 5.58
CA LEU A 17 -37.07 2.52 5.48
C LEU A 17 -35.80 3.37 5.58
N LYS A 18 -34.96 3.08 6.59
CA LYS A 18 -33.66 3.73 6.82
C LYS A 18 -32.47 2.83 6.47
N GLY A 19 -32.68 1.53 6.50
CA GLY A 19 -31.62 0.58 6.18
C GLY A 19 -32.11 -0.85 6.15
N LEU A 20 -31.20 -1.70 5.69
CA LEU A 20 -31.37 -3.14 5.67
C LEU A 20 -30.10 -3.77 6.26
N ILE A 21 -30.25 -4.65 7.24
CA ILE A 21 -29.15 -5.44 7.78
C ILE A 21 -29.40 -6.92 7.50
N THR A 22 -28.36 -7.63 7.12
CA THR A 22 -28.42 -9.07 6.89
C THR A 22 -27.62 -9.83 7.95
N ILE A 23 -27.88 -11.13 8.10
CA ILE A 23 -27.07 -12.00 8.96
C ILE A 23 -25.58 -11.95 8.55
N LYS A 24 -25.31 -11.87 7.24
CA LYS A 24 -23.93 -11.75 6.73
C LYS A 24 -23.24 -10.48 7.20
N ASP A 25 -23.95 -9.37 7.35
CA ASP A 25 -23.40 -8.11 7.85
C ASP A 25 -23.03 -8.23 9.32
N ILE A 26 -23.86 -8.94 10.12
CA ILE A 26 -23.60 -9.23 11.51
C ILE A 26 -22.40 -10.17 11.64
N GLU A 27 -22.36 -11.27 10.88
CA GLU A 27 -21.25 -12.22 10.86
C GLU A 27 -19.93 -11.53 10.47
N LYS A 28 -19.93 -10.64 9.47
CA LYS A 28 -18.76 -9.85 9.08
C LYS A 28 -18.29 -8.92 10.19
N THR A 29 -19.21 -8.31 10.93
CA THR A 29 -18.85 -7.44 12.06
C THR A 29 -18.19 -8.23 13.19
N ILE A 30 -18.66 -9.46 13.45
CA ILE A 30 -18.06 -10.36 14.43
C ILE A 30 -16.70 -10.88 13.94
N LYS A 31 -16.63 -11.30 12.69
CA LYS A 31 -15.39 -11.85 12.10
C LYS A 31 -14.28 -10.79 11.91
N TYR A 32 -14.66 -9.55 11.54
CA TYR A 32 -13.75 -8.45 11.26
C TYR A 32 -14.03 -7.21 12.13
N PRO A 33 -13.85 -7.31 13.46
CA PRO A 33 -14.21 -6.22 14.39
C PRO A 33 -13.35 -4.96 14.21
N LEU A 34 -12.13 -5.11 13.64
CA LEU A 34 -11.16 -4.02 13.43
C LEU A 34 -11.20 -3.43 12.01
N SER A 35 -12.26 -3.72 11.22
CA SER A 35 -12.43 -3.10 9.91
C SER A 35 -12.48 -1.58 10.03
N ALA A 36 -11.77 -0.87 9.14
CA ALA A 36 -11.82 0.57 9.05
C ALA A 36 -13.22 1.02 8.58
N LYS A 37 -13.98 1.66 9.46
CA LYS A 37 -15.36 2.09 9.22
C LYS A 37 -15.55 3.52 9.68
N ASP A 38 -16.50 4.21 9.03
CA ASP A 38 -16.99 5.50 9.47
C ASP A 38 -17.97 5.36 10.66
N GLU A 39 -18.44 6.51 11.17
CA GLU A 39 -19.42 6.57 12.28
C GLU A 39 -20.76 5.90 11.95
N GLN A 40 -21.07 5.72 10.67
CA GLN A 40 -22.29 5.06 10.17
C GLN A 40 -22.08 3.56 9.94
N GLY A 41 -20.87 3.04 10.22
CA GLY A 41 -20.51 1.63 10.03
C GLY A 41 -20.19 1.24 8.59
N ARG A 42 -20.03 2.21 7.66
CA ARG A 42 -19.60 1.96 6.28
C ARG A 42 -18.08 1.79 6.23
N LEU A 43 -17.60 0.90 5.37
CA LEU A 43 -16.16 0.76 5.13
C LEU A 43 -15.58 2.05 4.54
N LEU A 44 -14.47 2.51 5.07
CA LEU A 44 -13.72 3.62 4.50
C LEU A 44 -13.16 3.23 3.14
N CYS A 45 -13.29 4.14 2.16
CA CYS A 45 -12.89 3.93 0.78
C CYS A 45 -11.93 5.01 0.29
N GLY A 46 -10.87 4.61 -0.39
CA GLY A 46 -9.94 5.51 -1.06
C GLY A 46 -9.91 5.31 -2.58
N ALA A 47 -9.60 6.37 -3.31
CA ALA A 47 -9.45 6.31 -4.76
C ALA A 47 -8.18 7.04 -5.22
N ALA A 48 -7.46 6.42 -6.18
CA ALA A 48 -6.31 7.05 -6.81
C ALA A 48 -6.72 7.93 -7.99
N VAL A 49 -6.04 9.06 -8.12
CA VAL A 49 -6.14 9.97 -9.25
C VAL A 49 -4.74 10.28 -9.81
N GLY A 50 -4.68 10.52 -11.13
CA GLY A 50 -3.48 11.05 -11.80
C GLY A 50 -3.48 12.57 -11.82
N ILE A 51 -2.57 13.12 -12.63
CA ILE A 51 -2.40 14.58 -12.82
C ILE A 51 -2.99 15.06 -14.16
N THR A 52 -4.08 14.45 -14.59
CA THR A 52 -4.76 14.80 -15.86
C THR A 52 -5.45 16.17 -15.78
N ALA A 53 -5.65 16.81 -16.94
CA ALA A 53 -6.28 18.14 -17.00
C ALA A 53 -7.70 18.17 -16.40
N ASN A 54 -8.41 17.05 -16.44
CA ASN A 54 -9.78 16.89 -15.92
C ASN A 54 -9.82 16.19 -14.54
N VAL A 55 -8.76 16.31 -13.75
CA VAL A 55 -8.67 15.63 -12.44
C VAL A 55 -9.81 16.03 -11.51
N LEU A 56 -10.25 17.30 -11.54
CA LEU A 56 -11.38 17.77 -10.70
C LEU A 56 -12.69 17.09 -11.05
N ASP A 57 -13.02 16.88 -12.33
CA ASP A 57 -14.24 16.17 -12.71
C ASP A 57 -14.30 14.76 -12.10
N ARG A 58 -13.13 14.09 -12.04
CA ARG A 58 -13.00 12.79 -11.41
C ARG A 58 -13.12 12.88 -9.88
N VAL A 59 -12.48 13.86 -9.27
CA VAL A 59 -12.56 14.07 -7.80
C VAL A 59 -14.01 14.41 -7.41
N ASP A 60 -14.70 15.28 -8.16
CA ASP A 60 -16.10 15.62 -7.94
C ASP A 60 -17.00 14.38 -7.95
N ALA A 61 -16.81 13.50 -8.94
CA ALA A 61 -17.58 12.26 -9.03
C ALA A 61 -17.28 11.32 -7.83
N LEU A 62 -16.03 11.25 -7.39
CA LEU A 62 -15.62 10.44 -6.23
C LEU A 62 -16.17 11.00 -4.92
N VAL A 63 -16.15 12.32 -4.74
CA VAL A 63 -16.76 12.99 -3.56
C VAL A 63 -18.25 12.77 -3.51
N LYS A 64 -18.96 12.88 -4.66
CA LYS A 64 -20.39 12.53 -4.76
C LYS A 64 -20.67 11.06 -4.44
N ALA A 65 -19.71 10.17 -4.68
CA ALA A 65 -19.76 8.76 -4.31
C ALA A 65 -19.31 8.48 -2.87
N HIS A 66 -19.09 9.53 -2.06
CA HIS A 66 -18.65 9.45 -0.66
C HIS A 66 -17.29 8.78 -0.45
N VAL A 67 -16.29 9.13 -1.28
CA VAL A 67 -14.91 8.73 -1.05
C VAL A 67 -14.36 9.38 0.23
N ASP A 68 -13.62 8.62 1.03
CA ASP A 68 -13.04 9.13 2.28
C ASP A 68 -11.64 9.71 2.08
N VAL A 69 -10.88 9.19 1.11
CA VAL A 69 -9.51 9.66 0.84
C VAL A 69 -9.18 9.59 -0.64
N ILE A 70 -8.50 10.62 -1.14
CA ILE A 70 -7.93 10.65 -2.49
C ILE A 70 -6.42 10.40 -2.40
N VAL A 71 -5.90 9.62 -3.33
CA VAL A 71 -4.45 9.38 -3.47
C VAL A 71 -3.98 9.97 -4.80
N ILE A 72 -3.18 11.03 -4.76
CA ILE A 72 -2.45 11.52 -5.93
C ILE A 72 -1.24 10.61 -6.11
N ASP A 73 -1.33 9.68 -7.06
CA ASP A 73 -0.34 8.62 -7.27
C ASP A 73 0.52 8.89 -8.51
N SER A 74 1.82 9.10 -8.29
CA SER A 74 2.80 9.40 -9.33
C SER A 74 4.11 8.66 -9.11
N ALA A 75 4.85 8.44 -10.20
CA ALA A 75 6.21 7.92 -10.13
C ALA A 75 7.18 8.91 -9.48
N HIS A 76 6.88 10.23 -9.52
CA HIS A 76 7.66 11.28 -8.90
C HIS A 76 6.76 12.37 -8.30
N GLY A 77 6.54 12.29 -6.99
CA GLY A 77 5.65 13.19 -6.25
C GLY A 77 6.20 14.63 -6.09
N HIS A 78 7.51 14.81 -6.12
CA HIS A 78 8.15 16.11 -5.97
C HIS A 78 8.21 16.87 -7.32
N SER A 79 7.05 17.13 -7.92
CA SER A 79 6.94 17.83 -9.21
C SER A 79 5.88 18.92 -9.17
N ALA A 80 6.08 19.97 -9.99
CA ALA A 80 5.19 21.13 -10.05
C ALA A 80 3.73 20.75 -10.34
N ASN A 81 3.51 19.73 -11.18
CA ASN A 81 2.15 19.29 -11.52
C ASN A 81 1.45 18.60 -10.33
N ILE A 82 2.19 17.85 -9.51
CA ILE A 82 1.63 17.25 -8.28
C ILE A 82 1.23 18.35 -7.29
N PHE A 83 2.11 19.34 -7.06
CA PHE A 83 1.78 20.46 -6.17
C PHE A 83 0.57 21.26 -6.66
N LYS A 84 0.49 21.52 -7.97
CA LYS A 84 -0.67 22.19 -8.59
C LYS A 84 -1.96 21.39 -8.36
N THR A 85 -1.93 20.08 -8.63
CA THR A 85 -3.09 19.20 -8.46
C THR A 85 -3.51 19.11 -7.01
N LEU A 86 -2.56 18.95 -6.08
CA LEU A 86 -2.82 18.88 -4.65
C LEU A 86 -3.50 20.16 -4.15
N ARG A 87 -2.92 21.33 -4.44
CA ARG A 87 -3.53 22.61 -4.04
C ARG A 87 -4.91 22.81 -4.65
N LEU A 88 -5.07 22.47 -5.91
CA LEU A 88 -6.37 22.57 -6.60
C LEU A 88 -7.45 21.71 -5.93
N ILE A 89 -7.13 20.49 -5.53
CA ILE A 89 -8.07 19.61 -4.81
C ILE A 89 -8.38 20.19 -3.42
N LYS A 90 -7.36 20.63 -2.68
CA LYS A 90 -7.55 21.19 -1.32
C LYS A 90 -8.28 22.54 -1.33
N GLU A 91 -8.15 23.34 -2.38
CA GLU A 91 -8.93 24.58 -2.56
C GLU A 91 -10.42 24.31 -2.79
N HIS A 92 -10.76 23.24 -3.55
CA HIS A 92 -12.16 22.88 -3.83
C HIS A 92 -12.78 22.04 -2.70
N TYR A 93 -11.99 21.22 -2.04
CA TYR A 93 -12.41 20.27 -1.00
C TYR A 93 -11.43 20.33 0.21
N PRO A 94 -11.49 21.39 1.03
CA PRO A 94 -10.55 21.58 2.16
C PRO A 94 -10.52 20.42 3.16
N ASP A 95 -11.68 19.80 3.41
CA ASP A 95 -11.84 18.73 4.40
C ASP A 95 -11.53 17.33 3.83
N LEU A 96 -11.40 17.18 2.50
CA LEU A 96 -11.10 15.91 1.87
C LEU A 96 -9.66 15.50 2.18
N GLN A 97 -9.47 14.29 2.68
CA GLN A 97 -8.15 13.75 2.97
C GLN A 97 -7.41 13.43 1.66
N VAL A 98 -6.19 13.92 1.51
CA VAL A 98 -5.38 13.72 0.30
C VAL A 98 -4.00 13.17 0.66
N ILE A 99 -3.73 11.98 0.16
CA ILE A 99 -2.41 11.35 0.22
C ILE A 99 -1.65 11.74 -1.06
N ALA A 100 -0.41 12.19 -0.93
CA ALA A 100 0.43 12.53 -2.08
C ALA A 100 1.72 11.71 -2.11
N GLY A 101 2.18 11.33 -3.30
CA GLY A 101 3.42 10.58 -3.50
C GLY A 101 3.63 10.13 -4.97
N ASN A 102 4.73 9.37 -5.23
CA ASN A 102 5.71 8.91 -4.24
C ASN A 102 6.89 9.86 -4.15
N VAL A 103 7.47 9.93 -2.97
CA VAL A 103 8.69 10.69 -2.69
C VAL A 103 9.70 9.80 -1.94
N ALA A 104 10.93 10.29 -1.77
CA ALA A 104 11.98 9.56 -1.06
C ALA A 104 12.93 10.47 -0.27
N THR A 105 12.61 11.77 -0.13
CA THR A 105 13.49 12.75 0.53
C THR A 105 12.73 13.59 1.55
N ALA A 106 13.46 14.10 2.53
CA ALA A 106 12.95 15.02 3.55
C ALA A 106 12.34 16.29 2.94
N GLU A 107 13.05 16.89 1.95
CA GLU A 107 12.61 18.10 1.27
C GLU A 107 11.27 17.90 0.55
N ALA A 108 11.15 16.81 -0.21
CA ALA A 108 9.91 16.50 -0.91
C ALA A 108 8.73 16.29 0.05
N THR A 109 8.98 15.64 1.18
CA THR A 109 7.98 15.43 2.24
C THR A 109 7.53 16.76 2.83
N ARG A 110 8.46 17.63 3.23
CA ARG A 110 8.16 18.97 3.75
C ARG A 110 7.31 19.77 2.76
N ASP A 111 7.71 19.77 1.49
CA ASP A 111 7.06 20.60 0.46
C ASP A 111 5.64 20.08 0.13
N LEU A 112 5.41 18.74 0.15
CA LEU A 112 4.07 18.16 0.00
C LEU A 112 3.17 18.50 1.19
N ILE A 113 3.67 18.42 2.41
CA ILE A 113 2.93 18.80 3.61
C ILE A 113 2.56 20.28 3.56
N ALA A 114 3.51 21.16 3.19
CA ALA A 114 3.26 22.58 3.02
C ALA A 114 2.25 22.89 1.91
N ALA A 115 2.11 22.02 0.93
CA ALA A 115 1.12 22.13 -0.15
C ALA A 115 -0.27 21.58 0.23
N GLY A 116 -0.43 20.99 1.42
CA GLY A 116 -1.70 20.50 1.96
C GLY A 116 -1.90 18.99 1.91
N ALA A 117 -0.85 18.19 1.75
CA ALA A 117 -0.97 16.73 1.86
C ALA A 117 -1.27 16.30 3.30
N ASP A 118 -2.32 15.49 3.48
CA ASP A 118 -2.72 14.93 4.78
C ASP A 118 -1.90 13.69 5.14
N ALA A 119 -1.32 13.01 4.17
CA ALA A 119 -0.33 11.94 4.35
C ALA A 119 0.63 11.88 3.16
N VAL A 120 1.84 11.34 3.38
CA VAL A 120 2.87 11.24 2.33
C VAL A 120 3.23 9.79 2.08
N LYS A 121 3.20 9.40 0.80
CA LYS A 121 3.56 8.05 0.35
C LYS A 121 5.01 8.02 -0.12
N VAL A 122 5.82 7.13 0.49
CA VAL A 122 7.27 7.08 0.38
C VAL A 122 7.73 5.80 -0.28
N GLY A 123 8.51 5.93 -1.35
CA GLY A 123 9.12 4.81 -2.05
C GLY A 123 9.37 5.09 -3.52
N ILE A 124 10.63 5.23 -3.90
CA ILE A 124 11.08 5.37 -5.28
C ILE A 124 11.96 4.18 -5.65
N GLY A 125 11.41 3.29 -6.46
CA GLY A 125 12.11 2.12 -7.00
C GLY A 125 12.25 0.89 -6.08
N PRO A 126 11.62 0.75 -4.89
CA PRO A 126 11.79 -0.44 -4.05
C PRO A 126 10.92 -1.63 -4.48
N GLY A 127 9.92 -1.42 -5.32
CA GLY A 127 8.98 -2.48 -5.75
C GLY A 127 9.67 -3.62 -6.50
N SER A 128 9.21 -4.85 -6.30
CA SER A 128 9.80 -6.06 -6.91
C SER A 128 9.73 -6.09 -8.44
N ILE A 129 8.75 -5.36 -9.01
CA ILE A 129 8.54 -5.25 -10.47
C ILE A 129 9.02 -3.91 -11.03
N CYS A 130 9.68 -3.08 -10.21
CA CYS A 130 10.14 -1.74 -10.59
C CYS A 130 11.57 -1.79 -11.12
N THR A 131 11.82 -1.14 -12.25
CA THR A 131 13.15 -0.99 -12.84
C THR A 131 13.65 0.46 -12.89
N THR A 132 12.96 1.40 -12.24
CA THR A 132 13.34 2.82 -12.21
C THR A 132 14.79 3.03 -11.79
N ARG A 133 15.26 2.30 -10.76
CA ARG A 133 16.65 2.41 -10.30
C ARG A 133 17.68 1.98 -11.33
N VAL A 134 17.32 1.04 -12.20
CA VAL A 134 18.20 0.51 -13.25
C VAL A 134 18.08 1.34 -14.53
N VAL A 135 16.86 1.68 -14.94
CA VAL A 135 16.59 2.39 -16.20
C VAL A 135 16.88 3.88 -16.09
N ALA A 136 16.43 4.51 -15.02
CA ALA A 136 16.59 5.96 -14.79
C ALA A 136 17.76 6.32 -13.86
N GLY A 137 18.31 5.35 -13.12
CA GLY A 137 19.36 5.61 -12.12
C GLY A 137 18.85 6.33 -10.85
N ILE A 138 17.52 6.36 -10.64
CA ILE A 138 16.87 7.13 -9.57
C ILE A 138 16.26 6.20 -8.53
N GLY A 139 16.47 6.52 -7.26
CA GLY A 139 15.90 5.82 -6.13
C GLY A 139 16.71 5.99 -4.85
N VAL A 140 16.07 5.68 -3.72
CA VAL A 140 16.69 5.71 -2.39
C VAL A 140 16.41 4.36 -1.71
N PRO A 141 17.36 3.78 -0.96
CA PRO A 141 17.08 2.60 -0.13
C PRO A 141 15.88 2.85 0.77
N GLN A 142 14.92 1.91 0.82
CA GLN A 142 13.58 2.20 1.36
C GLN A 142 13.59 2.62 2.84
N ILE A 143 14.38 1.96 3.68
CA ILE A 143 14.47 2.33 5.10
C ILE A 143 15.04 3.73 5.28
N THR A 144 16.08 4.10 4.52
CA THR A 144 16.64 5.46 4.50
C THR A 144 15.56 6.47 4.10
N ALA A 145 14.85 6.20 3.00
CA ALA A 145 13.78 7.09 2.53
C ALA A 145 12.68 7.29 3.59
N VAL A 146 12.24 6.21 4.25
CA VAL A 146 11.22 6.29 5.31
C VAL A 146 11.72 7.10 6.50
N MET A 147 12.96 6.87 6.95
CA MET A 147 13.55 7.61 8.08
C MET A 147 13.68 9.11 7.78
N ASP A 148 14.18 9.47 6.60
CA ASP A 148 14.37 10.87 6.20
C ASP A 148 13.02 11.59 6.04
N CYS A 149 12.05 10.95 5.40
CA CYS A 149 10.70 11.50 5.25
C CYS A 149 9.99 11.64 6.61
N TYR A 150 10.12 10.64 7.48
CA TYR A 150 9.52 10.67 8.81
C TYR A 150 10.12 11.77 9.70
N ALA A 151 11.41 12.05 9.59
CA ALA A 151 12.04 13.14 10.33
C ALA A 151 11.40 14.51 10.05
N GLU A 152 10.90 14.75 8.84
CA GLU A 152 10.11 15.94 8.49
C GLU A 152 8.64 15.80 8.91
N ALA A 153 8.00 14.71 8.54
CA ALA A 153 6.57 14.49 8.79
C ALA A 153 6.22 14.49 10.27
N LYS A 154 7.11 14.01 11.14
CA LYS A 154 6.97 14.02 12.59
C LYS A 154 6.76 15.43 13.17
N LYS A 155 7.30 16.48 12.54
CA LYS A 155 7.19 17.87 13.00
C LYS A 155 5.75 18.39 12.94
N THR A 156 4.95 17.85 12.06
CA THR A 156 3.53 18.21 11.84
C THR A 156 2.56 17.10 12.24
N GLY A 157 3.06 15.93 12.65
CA GLY A 157 2.23 14.76 12.91
C GLY A 157 1.66 14.11 11.65
N THR A 158 2.17 14.44 10.46
CA THR A 158 1.68 13.89 9.18
C THR A 158 2.06 12.42 9.03
N PRO A 159 1.11 11.51 8.73
CA PRO A 159 1.41 10.09 8.55
C PRO A 159 2.28 9.80 7.32
N ILE A 160 3.14 8.78 7.46
CA ILE A 160 3.96 8.23 6.38
C ILE A 160 3.47 6.85 5.97
N ILE A 161 3.33 6.63 4.66
CA ILE A 161 3.04 5.33 4.07
C ILE A 161 4.30 4.79 3.41
N ALA A 162 4.86 3.70 3.92
CA ALA A 162 6.00 3.02 3.31
C ALA A 162 5.51 2.12 2.16
N ASP A 163 5.83 2.51 0.93
CA ASP A 163 5.36 1.83 -0.28
C ASP A 163 6.49 1.07 -0.97
N GLY A 164 6.35 -0.25 -0.98
CA GLY A 164 7.25 -1.16 -1.67
C GLY A 164 8.44 -1.68 -0.87
N GLY A 165 9.10 -2.71 -1.41
CA GLY A 165 10.28 -3.33 -0.81
C GLY A 165 10.01 -4.31 0.32
N ILE A 166 8.75 -4.56 0.68
CA ILE A 166 8.35 -5.49 1.74
C ILE A 166 8.16 -6.88 1.14
N LYS A 167 8.97 -7.82 1.58
CA LYS A 167 8.94 -9.25 1.20
C LYS A 167 8.49 -10.14 2.35
N TYR A 168 8.85 -9.78 3.57
CA TYR A 168 8.58 -10.52 4.80
C TYR A 168 7.94 -9.63 5.85
N SER A 169 7.32 -10.24 6.85
CA SER A 169 6.78 -9.53 8.02
C SER A 169 7.84 -8.70 8.77
N GLY A 170 9.08 -9.17 8.80
CA GLY A 170 10.21 -8.43 9.37
C GLY A 170 10.50 -7.11 8.65
N ASP A 171 10.26 -7.03 7.33
CA ASP A 171 10.42 -5.78 6.58
C ASP A 171 9.31 -4.78 6.95
N MET A 172 8.07 -5.26 7.19
CA MET A 172 6.98 -4.44 7.70
C MET A 172 7.32 -3.88 9.09
N THR A 173 7.85 -4.72 9.99
CA THR A 173 8.32 -4.29 11.32
C THR A 173 9.39 -3.20 11.20
N LYS A 174 10.37 -3.38 10.30
CA LYS A 174 11.42 -2.37 10.04
C LYS A 174 10.85 -1.08 9.46
N ALA A 175 9.92 -1.15 8.51
CA ALA A 175 9.30 0.04 7.94
C ALA A 175 8.55 0.87 9.00
N ILE A 176 7.80 0.22 9.88
CA ILE A 176 7.09 0.88 11.00
C ILE A 176 8.10 1.46 12.01
N ALA A 177 9.11 0.70 12.42
CA ALA A 177 10.15 1.19 13.31
C ALA A 177 10.92 2.39 12.73
N ALA A 178 11.05 2.46 11.38
CA ALA A 178 11.66 3.59 10.68
C ALA A 178 10.77 4.85 10.64
N GLY A 179 9.50 4.74 11.06
CA GLY A 179 8.57 5.87 11.13
C GLY A 179 7.31 5.76 10.29
N ALA A 180 7.11 4.67 9.53
CA ALA A 180 5.89 4.49 8.77
C ALA A 180 4.68 4.23 9.69
N ASN A 181 3.53 4.77 9.32
CA ASN A 181 2.24 4.49 9.97
C ASN A 181 1.51 3.35 9.25
N VAL A 182 1.73 3.24 7.93
CA VAL A 182 1.08 2.28 7.04
C VAL A 182 2.14 1.68 6.10
N CYS A 183 1.98 0.40 5.77
CA CYS A 183 2.77 -0.29 4.77
C CYS A 183 1.92 -0.60 3.54
N MET A 184 2.36 -0.13 2.35
CA MET A 184 1.76 -0.50 1.07
C MET A 184 2.59 -1.62 0.44
N MET A 185 1.92 -2.71 0.07
CA MET A 185 2.55 -3.94 -0.38
C MET A 185 1.90 -4.44 -1.67
N GLY A 186 2.71 -4.75 -2.68
CA GLY A 186 2.24 -5.27 -3.97
C GLY A 186 2.48 -6.77 -4.10
N SER A 187 3.73 -7.19 -4.33
CA SER A 187 4.08 -8.57 -4.67
C SER A 187 3.65 -9.60 -3.63
N ILE A 188 3.63 -9.22 -2.35
CA ILE A 188 3.27 -10.13 -1.26
C ILE A 188 1.78 -10.56 -1.34
N PHE A 189 0.92 -9.67 -1.88
CA PHE A 189 -0.50 -9.96 -2.08
C PHE A 189 -0.83 -10.40 -3.51
N ALA A 190 0.07 -10.19 -4.47
CA ALA A 190 -0.19 -10.50 -5.87
C ALA A 190 -0.46 -11.98 -6.13
N GLY A 191 0.04 -12.89 -5.28
CA GLY A 191 -0.23 -14.33 -5.33
C GLY A 191 -1.52 -14.79 -4.65
N CYS A 192 -2.26 -13.88 -3.98
CA CYS A 192 -3.49 -14.24 -3.27
C CYS A 192 -4.68 -14.40 -4.22
N ASP A 193 -5.69 -15.18 -3.80
CA ASP A 193 -6.90 -15.41 -4.59
C ASP A 193 -7.61 -14.12 -4.99
N GLU A 194 -7.65 -13.14 -4.08
CA GLU A 194 -8.34 -11.86 -4.27
C GLU A 194 -7.60 -10.91 -5.22
N SER A 195 -6.34 -11.20 -5.58
CA SER A 195 -5.60 -10.42 -6.57
C SER A 195 -6.17 -10.65 -7.98
N PRO A 196 -6.23 -9.61 -8.85
CA PRO A 196 -6.85 -9.73 -10.18
C PRO A 196 -6.01 -10.48 -11.22
N GLY A 197 -4.76 -10.85 -10.93
CA GLY A 197 -3.88 -11.56 -11.87
C GLY A 197 -4.41 -12.95 -12.24
N ASP A 198 -4.23 -13.33 -13.50
CA ASP A 198 -4.59 -14.66 -14.00
C ASP A 198 -3.73 -15.77 -13.39
N PHE A 199 -4.30 -16.98 -13.34
CA PHE A 199 -3.56 -18.14 -12.88
C PHE A 199 -2.71 -18.75 -14.01
N GLU A 200 -1.49 -19.13 -13.65
CA GLU A 200 -0.58 -19.89 -14.52
C GLU A 200 -0.10 -21.16 -13.82
N LEU A 201 0.00 -22.27 -14.57
CA LEU A 201 0.66 -23.49 -14.11
C LEU A 201 2.07 -23.54 -14.73
N PHE A 202 3.11 -23.55 -13.90
CA PHE A 202 4.49 -23.64 -14.36
C PHE A 202 5.28 -24.62 -13.50
N GLN A 203 5.96 -25.56 -14.15
CA GLN A 203 6.72 -26.63 -13.50
C GLN A 203 5.95 -27.36 -12.38
N GLY A 204 4.64 -27.64 -12.62
CA GLY A 204 3.76 -28.30 -11.66
C GLY A 204 3.30 -27.45 -10.47
N ARG A 205 3.67 -26.18 -10.40
CA ARG A 205 3.24 -25.24 -9.36
C ARG A 205 2.28 -24.18 -9.93
N LYS A 206 1.37 -23.70 -9.07
CA LYS A 206 0.40 -22.65 -9.40
C LYS A 206 1.01 -21.27 -9.11
N TYR A 207 0.88 -20.35 -10.07
CA TYR A 207 1.34 -18.98 -10.00
C TYR A 207 0.20 -18.02 -10.37
N LYS A 208 0.39 -16.73 -10.08
CA LYS A 208 -0.44 -15.64 -10.60
C LYS A 208 0.41 -14.66 -11.38
N VAL A 209 -0.13 -14.14 -12.47
CA VAL A 209 0.49 -13.07 -13.26
C VAL A 209 0.51 -11.79 -12.42
N TYR A 210 1.65 -11.11 -12.42
CA TYR A 210 1.86 -9.85 -11.74
C TYR A 210 2.67 -8.90 -12.60
N ARG A 211 2.23 -7.64 -12.73
CA ARG A 211 2.91 -6.63 -13.55
C ARG A 211 3.04 -5.30 -12.83
N GLY A 212 4.14 -4.58 -13.14
CA GLY A 212 4.36 -3.21 -12.68
C GLY A 212 3.52 -2.20 -13.46
N MET A 213 3.18 -1.10 -12.80
CA MET A 213 2.51 0.04 -13.46
C MET A 213 3.37 0.66 -14.55
N GLY A 214 4.71 0.53 -14.48
CA GLY A 214 5.66 0.95 -15.51
C GLY A 214 5.98 -0.11 -16.57
N SER A 215 5.28 -1.25 -16.59
CA SER A 215 5.43 -2.24 -17.67
C SER A 215 4.75 -1.76 -18.94
N ILE A 216 5.16 -2.32 -20.09
CA ILE A 216 4.60 -1.95 -21.40
C ILE A 216 3.09 -2.17 -21.42
N ALA A 217 2.60 -3.33 -21.00
CA ALA A 217 1.17 -3.63 -21.00
C ALA A 217 0.37 -2.73 -20.06
N ALA A 218 0.93 -2.33 -18.89
CA ALA A 218 0.26 -1.39 -18.01
C ALA A 218 0.20 0.01 -18.64
N MET A 219 1.29 0.46 -19.27
CA MET A 219 1.34 1.77 -19.93
C MET A 219 0.38 1.85 -21.12
N GLU A 220 0.24 0.79 -21.90
CA GLU A 220 -0.71 0.70 -23.01
C GLU A 220 -2.16 0.74 -22.52
N ASN A 221 -2.42 0.25 -21.31
CA ASN A 221 -3.73 0.24 -20.65
C ASN A 221 -4.00 1.43 -19.72
N GLY A 222 -3.24 2.54 -19.82
CA GLY A 222 -3.59 3.82 -19.19
C GLY A 222 -2.61 4.39 -18.18
N SER A 223 -1.52 3.69 -17.80
CA SER A 223 -0.58 4.19 -16.78
C SER A 223 0.53 5.13 -17.33
N LYS A 224 0.42 5.60 -18.56
CA LYS A 224 1.41 6.48 -19.22
C LYS A 224 1.58 7.82 -18.51
N ASP A 225 0.51 8.39 -17.97
CA ASP A 225 0.48 9.64 -17.24
C ASP A 225 1.35 9.58 -15.97
N ARG A 226 1.35 8.46 -15.27
CA ARG A 226 2.18 8.21 -14.10
C ARG A 226 3.69 8.38 -14.37
N TYR A 227 4.13 8.08 -15.61
CA TYR A 227 5.52 8.11 -16.05
C TYR A 227 5.82 9.26 -17.02
N PHE A 228 4.94 10.26 -17.10
CA PHE A 228 5.08 11.43 -17.97
C PHE A 228 5.25 11.11 -19.47
N GLN A 229 4.68 9.99 -19.93
CA GLN A 229 4.83 9.49 -21.31
C GLN A 229 3.55 9.56 -22.16
N THR A 230 2.58 10.41 -21.77
CA THR A 230 1.26 10.49 -22.42
C THR A 230 1.34 10.81 -23.94
N GLY A 231 2.33 11.60 -24.37
CA GLY A 231 2.54 11.95 -25.78
C GLY A 231 3.66 11.16 -26.48
N ALA A 232 4.23 10.15 -25.83
CA ALA A 232 5.40 9.45 -26.36
C ALA A 232 5.03 8.53 -27.55
N LYS A 233 5.78 8.66 -28.66
CA LYS A 233 5.66 7.78 -29.84
C LYS A 233 6.14 6.36 -29.55
N LYS A 234 7.08 6.20 -28.63
CA LYS A 234 7.64 4.91 -28.17
C LYS A 234 7.81 4.97 -26.65
N LEU A 235 7.37 3.93 -25.96
CA LEU A 235 7.42 3.86 -24.50
C LEU A 235 8.80 3.42 -24.02
N VAL A 236 9.24 3.99 -22.89
CA VAL A 236 10.40 3.56 -22.11
C VAL A 236 9.87 2.95 -20.81
N PRO A 237 9.80 1.62 -20.67
CA PRO A 237 9.24 1.01 -19.48
C PRO A 237 10.18 1.13 -18.28
N GLU A 238 9.60 1.37 -17.12
CA GLU A 238 10.26 1.38 -15.81
C GLU A 238 9.71 0.26 -14.90
N GLY A 239 9.21 -0.80 -15.48
CA GLY A 239 8.67 -1.96 -14.80
C GLY A 239 8.62 -3.19 -15.69
N VAL A 240 8.54 -4.33 -15.04
CA VAL A 240 8.47 -5.64 -15.70
C VAL A 240 7.15 -6.35 -15.43
N GLU A 241 6.89 -7.39 -16.18
CA GLU A 241 5.82 -8.37 -15.99
C GLU A 241 6.43 -9.72 -15.63
N GLY A 242 5.76 -10.45 -14.78
CA GLY A 242 6.20 -11.76 -14.34
C GLY A 242 5.10 -12.51 -13.62
N ARG A 243 5.46 -13.54 -12.90
CA ARG A 243 4.56 -14.34 -12.09
C ARG A 243 5.08 -14.44 -10.66
N VAL A 244 4.17 -14.57 -9.72
CA VAL A 244 4.44 -14.81 -8.31
C VAL A 244 3.80 -16.12 -7.88
N ALA A 245 4.41 -16.81 -6.92
CA ALA A 245 3.86 -18.04 -6.38
C ALA A 245 2.46 -17.79 -5.80
N TYR A 246 1.54 -18.72 -6.06
CA TYR A 246 0.20 -18.70 -5.48
C TYR A 246 0.26 -18.89 -3.96
N LYS A 247 -0.49 -18.08 -3.23
CA LYS A 247 -0.45 -18.02 -1.75
C LYS A 247 -1.78 -18.34 -1.05
N GLY A 248 -2.85 -18.63 -1.81
CA GLY A 248 -4.18 -18.84 -1.23
C GLY A 248 -4.88 -17.54 -0.84
N LEU A 249 -5.64 -17.56 0.24
CA LEU A 249 -6.43 -16.41 0.69
C LEU A 249 -5.54 -15.29 1.26
N VAL A 250 -5.94 -14.04 1.01
CA VAL A 250 -5.25 -12.87 1.59
C VAL A 250 -5.30 -12.87 3.12
N GLU A 251 -6.37 -13.41 3.70
CA GLU A 251 -6.55 -13.53 5.15
C GLU A 251 -5.38 -14.30 5.80
N ASP A 252 -4.96 -15.43 5.20
CA ASP A 252 -3.84 -16.23 5.71
C ASP A 252 -2.51 -15.47 5.61
N THR A 253 -2.29 -14.77 4.49
CA THR A 253 -1.10 -13.93 4.30
C THR A 253 -1.04 -12.80 5.33
N VAL A 254 -2.16 -12.09 5.55
CA VAL A 254 -2.25 -11.01 6.55
C VAL A 254 -2.04 -11.55 7.96
N PHE A 255 -2.59 -12.73 8.29
CA PHE A 255 -2.38 -13.37 9.59
C PHE A 255 -0.87 -13.59 9.87
N GLN A 256 -0.11 -14.11 8.90
CA GLN A 256 1.33 -14.32 9.04
C GLN A 256 2.09 -12.98 9.19
N LEU A 257 1.71 -11.96 8.42
CA LEU A 257 2.32 -10.64 8.49
C LEU A 257 2.12 -9.98 9.86
N ILE A 258 0.90 -9.98 10.37
CA ILE A 258 0.57 -9.42 11.68
C ILE A 258 1.24 -10.21 12.80
N GLY A 259 1.29 -11.55 12.68
CA GLY A 259 2.02 -12.40 13.62
C GLY A 259 3.49 -12.04 13.72
N GLY A 260 4.16 -11.85 12.57
CA GLY A 260 5.55 -11.42 12.53
C GLY A 260 5.78 -10.00 13.07
N LEU A 261 4.86 -9.06 12.78
CA LEU A 261 4.93 -7.71 13.37
C LEU A 261 4.82 -7.77 14.90
N ARG A 262 3.85 -8.51 15.42
CA ARG A 262 3.67 -8.69 16.88
C ARG A 262 4.91 -9.30 17.53
N SER A 263 5.53 -10.29 16.90
CA SER A 263 6.81 -10.85 17.36
C SER A 263 7.92 -9.79 17.40
N GLY A 264 8.07 -8.99 16.34
CA GLY A 264 9.04 -7.91 16.27
C GLY A 264 8.81 -6.84 17.35
N MET A 265 7.56 -6.45 17.60
CA MET A 265 7.17 -5.56 18.69
C MET A 265 7.55 -6.16 20.06
N GLY A 266 7.29 -7.44 20.26
CA GLY A 266 7.67 -8.15 21.49
C GLY A 266 9.17 -8.14 21.75
N TYR A 267 10.00 -8.41 20.73
CA TYR A 267 11.45 -8.32 20.84
C TYR A 267 11.96 -6.91 21.15
N CYS A 268 11.27 -5.87 20.68
CA CYS A 268 11.62 -4.48 20.95
C CYS A 268 10.98 -3.92 22.24
N GLY A 269 10.19 -4.70 22.98
CA GLY A 269 9.47 -4.23 24.16
C GLY A 269 8.40 -3.17 23.84
N ALA A 270 7.89 -3.15 22.62
CA ALA A 270 6.94 -2.16 22.15
C ALA A 270 5.50 -2.65 22.34
N LYS A 271 4.72 -1.92 23.15
CA LYS A 271 3.29 -2.22 23.40
C LYS A 271 2.37 -1.86 22.24
N ASP A 272 2.78 -0.90 21.41
CA ASP A 272 2.06 -0.37 20.25
C ASP A 272 3.05 0.08 19.16
N VAL A 273 2.53 0.46 17.99
CA VAL A 273 3.36 0.86 16.84
C VAL A 273 4.11 2.18 17.08
N GLU A 274 3.55 3.09 17.87
CA GLU A 274 4.22 4.36 18.20
C GLU A 274 5.42 4.09 19.11
N THR A 275 5.26 3.22 20.12
CA THR A 275 6.38 2.76 20.95
C THR A 275 7.46 2.06 20.12
N LEU A 276 7.08 1.29 19.08
CA LEU A 276 8.05 0.65 18.19
C LEU A 276 8.90 1.66 17.43
N LYS A 277 8.34 2.79 17.00
CA LYS A 277 9.09 3.89 16.36
C LYS A 277 10.12 4.52 17.31
N GLU A 278 9.84 4.53 18.60
CA GLU A 278 10.73 5.11 19.62
C GLU A 278 11.80 4.13 20.10
N THR A 279 11.43 2.86 20.30
CA THR A 279 12.32 1.84 20.87
C THR A 279 13.14 1.09 19.84
N GLY A 280 12.68 1.02 18.58
CA GLY A 280 13.33 0.31 17.50
C GLY A 280 14.72 0.87 17.18
N LYS A 281 15.74 0.01 17.19
CA LYS A 281 17.13 0.37 16.85
C LYS A 281 17.58 -0.38 15.62
N PHE A 282 18.24 0.34 14.71
CA PHE A 282 18.78 -0.23 13.49
C PHE A 282 20.30 -0.39 13.57
N VAL A 283 20.78 -1.46 12.97
CA VAL A 283 22.20 -1.66 12.69
C VAL A 283 22.40 -1.84 11.19
N LYS A 284 23.48 -1.29 10.65
CA LYS A 284 23.89 -1.57 9.27
C LYS A 284 24.51 -2.95 9.22
N ILE A 285 24.12 -3.74 8.23
CA ILE A 285 24.66 -5.08 7.99
C ILE A 285 25.35 -5.15 6.63
N SER A 286 26.25 -6.10 6.48
CA SER A 286 26.89 -6.45 5.21
C SER A 286 26.07 -7.51 4.45
N ALA A 287 26.47 -7.80 3.20
CA ALA A 287 25.91 -8.92 2.45
C ALA A 287 26.16 -10.28 3.15
N ALA A 288 27.27 -10.44 3.88
CA ALA A 288 27.53 -11.64 4.67
C ALA A 288 26.54 -11.79 5.83
N SER A 289 26.26 -10.70 6.56
CA SER A 289 25.27 -10.70 7.64
C SER A 289 23.83 -10.89 7.09
N LEU A 290 23.54 -10.41 5.88
CA LEU A 290 22.26 -10.70 5.22
C LEU A 290 22.11 -12.19 4.95
N LYS A 291 23.16 -12.87 4.47
CA LYS A 291 23.15 -14.32 4.26
C LYS A 291 22.97 -15.07 5.58
N GLU A 292 23.65 -14.65 6.66
CA GLU A 292 23.50 -15.21 8.02
C GLU A 292 22.07 -15.04 8.56
N SER A 293 21.37 -13.95 8.18
CA SER A 293 19.99 -13.68 8.62
C SER A 293 18.95 -14.61 8.00
N HIS A 294 19.30 -15.37 6.97
CA HIS A 294 18.46 -16.40 6.36
C HIS A 294 18.91 -17.78 6.83
N PRO A 295 18.02 -18.81 6.78
CA PRO A 295 18.47 -20.19 7.01
C PRO A 295 19.64 -20.53 6.11
N HIS A 296 20.76 -20.97 6.71
CA HIS A 296 21.99 -21.35 6.04
C HIS A 296 22.51 -22.69 6.57
N ASP A 297 23.36 -23.35 5.81
CA ASP A 297 23.96 -24.65 6.16
C ASP A 297 22.93 -25.78 6.45
N ILE A 298 21.72 -25.66 5.85
CA ILE A 298 20.63 -26.64 5.95
C ILE A 298 19.87 -26.72 4.63
N HIS A 299 19.42 -27.93 4.28
CA HIS A 299 18.43 -28.13 3.20
C HIS A 299 17.04 -28.08 3.79
N ILE A 300 16.23 -27.10 3.37
CA ILE A 300 14.82 -26.99 3.80
C ILE A 300 14.03 -28.10 3.15
N THR A 301 13.53 -29.04 3.94
CA THR A 301 12.70 -30.17 3.49
C THR A 301 11.21 -29.87 3.62
N LYS A 302 10.81 -28.89 4.45
CA LYS A 302 9.46 -28.43 4.63
C LYS A 302 9.48 -26.89 4.84
N GLU A 303 8.86 -26.17 3.93
CA GLU A 303 8.72 -24.71 4.02
C GLU A 303 7.80 -24.30 5.17
N ALA A 304 8.07 -23.12 5.73
CA ALA A 304 7.16 -22.49 6.68
C ALA A 304 6.12 -21.63 5.94
N PRO A 305 4.92 -21.41 6.49
CA PRO A 305 3.89 -20.59 5.84
C PRO A 305 4.33 -19.15 5.51
N ASN A 306 5.36 -18.66 6.20
CA ASN A 306 5.89 -17.29 6.08
C ASN A 306 7.33 -17.24 5.55
N TYR A 307 7.88 -18.36 5.08
CA TYR A 307 9.22 -18.43 4.49
C TYR A 307 9.31 -19.53 3.42
N SER A 308 9.61 -19.14 2.19
CA SER A 308 9.76 -20.04 1.03
C SER A 308 11.17 -19.98 0.46
N VAL A 309 11.63 -21.08 -0.13
CA VAL A 309 12.93 -21.15 -0.83
C VAL A 309 12.88 -20.39 -2.16
N ASP A 310 11.71 -20.30 -2.79
CA ASP A 310 11.51 -19.61 -4.07
C ASP A 310 11.57 -18.06 -3.94
N ASP A 311 11.60 -17.54 -2.73
CA ASP A 311 11.71 -16.10 -2.44
C ASP A 311 13.18 -15.57 -2.47
N LYS A 312 14.14 -16.38 -2.92
CA LYS A 312 15.57 -16.02 -3.00
C LYS A 312 15.99 -15.52 -4.36
#